data_fed85c3cfb9e0b0de032f1e8a28dcaf2
#
_entry.id   fed85c3cfb9e0b0de032f1e8a28dcaf2
#
_cell.length_a   1.000
_cell.length_b   1.000
_cell.length_c   1.000
_cell.angle_alpha   90.00
_cell.angle_beta   90.00
_cell.angle_gamma   90.00
#
_symmetry.space_group_name_H-M   'P 1'
#
loop_
_entity.id
_entity.type
_entity.pdbx_description
1 polymer ?
#
loop_
_entity_poly.entity_id
_entity_poly.type
_entity_poly.pdbx_seq_one_letter_code
_entity_poly.pdbx_strand_id
1 'polypeptide(L)'
;VPDKAIMLNAYNNKTDIIFCFNSDEEIPYDYRDEAQQRKIILEAFAGQSWRTAELLEEVQQSKSFYFDKFCQIKMPSWTKGRVALVGDAGYCASPAAGMGASLSVSGAGALADALLKHQGNFELAFHDYNQNLRPFIEEVQAIAELNVRENFIPRTEEAIRKRNTQTEPW
;
A
#
# COMPACT_ATOMS: atom_id res chain seq x y z
N VAL A 1 -5.46 -1.95 19.13
CA VAL A 1 -6.87 -2.36 19.22
C VAL A 1 -7.34 -2.85 17.87
N PRO A 2 -8.42 -3.64 17.78
CA PRO A 2 -8.99 -4.04 16.50
C PRO A 2 -9.26 -2.86 15.57
N ASP A 3 -9.05 -3.08 14.28
CA ASP A 3 -9.25 -2.10 13.20
C ASP A 3 -8.39 -0.84 13.25
N LYS A 4 -7.44 -0.74 14.17
CA LYS A 4 -6.56 0.45 14.29
C LYS A 4 -5.15 0.06 14.65
N ALA A 5 -4.19 0.71 14.02
CA ALA A 5 -2.77 0.58 14.32
C ALA A 5 -2.08 1.93 14.28
N ILE A 6 -1.11 2.12 15.17
CA ILE A 6 -0.16 3.24 15.14
C ILE A 6 1.23 2.62 15.06
N MET A 7 2.03 3.05 14.10
CA MET A 7 3.40 2.61 13.92
C MET A 7 4.33 3.82 13.99
N LEU A 8 5.47 3.64 14.63
CA LEU A 8 6.53 4.63 14.73
C LEU A 8 7.76 4.09 14.00
N ASN A 9 8.23 4.83 13.01
CA ASN A 9 9.44 4.50 12.26
C ASN A 9 10.50 5.57 12.50
N ALA A 10 11.50 5.25 13.30
CA ALA A 10 12.57 6.17 13.69
C ALA A 10 13.80 5.97 12.82
N TYR A 11 14.30 7.05 12.21
CA TYR A 11 15.51 7.06 11.38
C TYR A 11 16.12 8.47 11.30
N ASN A 12 17.42 8.56 11.21
CA ASN A 12 18.14 9.84 10.99
C ASN A 12 17.63 11.01 11.83
N ASN A 13 17.42 10.82 13.13
CA ASN A 13 16.86 11.79 14.07
C ASN A 13 15.45 12.30 13.70
N LYS A 14 14.69 11.52 12.95
CA LYS A 14 13.29 11.74 12.62
C LYS A 14 12.46 10.53 13.00
N THR A 15 11.17 10.75 13.20
CA THR A 15 10.21 9.69 13.43
C THR A 15 8.99 9.94 12.57
N ASP A 16 8.68 8.99 11.68
CA ASP A 16 7.40 8.96 10.99
C ASP A 16 6.36 8.34 11.91
N ILE A 17 5.23 8.98 12.02
CA ILE A 17 4.07 8.49 12.76
C ILE A 17 3.03 8.04 11.73
N ILE A 18 2.70 6.77 11.73
CA ILE A 18 1.80 6.18 10.74
C ILE A 18 0.55 5.72 11.47
N PHE A 19 -0.58 6.31 11.12
CA PHE A 19 -1.91 5.91 11.59
C PHE A 19 -2.60 5.09 10.52
N CYS A 20 -3.01 3.88 10.85
CA CYS A 20 -3.76 3.00 9.95
C CYS A 20 -5.06 2.56 10.62
N PHE A 21 -6.16 2.57 9.88
CA PHE A 21 -7.42 2.07 10.39
C PHE A 21 -8.28 1.47 9.27
N ASN A 22 -9.13 0.52 9.62
CA ASN A 22 -10.16 -0.02 8.75
C ASN A 22 -11.44 0.81 8.91
N SER A 23 -12.18 0.96 7.81
CA SER A 23 -13.56 1.43 7.79
C SER A 23 -14.39 0.45 6.95
N ASP A 24 -15.57 0.07 7.45
CA ASP A 24 -16.51 -0.77 6.71
C ASP A 24 -17.27 0.04 5.63
N GLU A 25 -17.30 1.36 5.79
CA GLU A 25 -17.87 2.28 4.81
C GLU A 25 -16.77 3.09 4.13
N GLU A 26 -16.98 3.44 2.87
CA GLU A 26 -16.08 4.35 2.18
C GLU A 26 -16.15 5.73 2.82
N ILE A 27 -14.98 6.27 3.22
CA ILE A 27 -14.88 7.61 3.78
C ILE A 27 -14.60 8.57 2.61
N PRO A 28 -15.56 9.40 2.22
CA PRO A 28 -15.34 10.39 1.18
C PRO A 28 -14.42 11.50 1.70
N TYR A 29 -13.37 11.83 0.95
CA TYR A 29 -12.49 12.96 1.25
C TYR A 29 -11.98 13.61 -0.03
N ASP A 30 -11.70 14.91 0.05
CA ASP A 30 -10.98 15.61 -1.00
C ASP A 30 -9.47 15.41 -0.78
N TYR A 31 -8.78 14.85 -1.79
CA TYR A 31 -7.34 14.64 -1.74
C TYR A 31 -6.52 15.93 -1.65
N ARG A 32 -7.14 17.10 -1.85
CA ARG A 32 -6.55 18.43 -1.71
C ARG A 32 -6.87 19.11 -0.38
N ASP A 33 -7.82 18.58 0.38
CA ASP A 33 -8.25 19.15 1.66
C ASP A 33 -7.51 18.46 2.82
N GLU A 34 -6.30 18.92 3.10
CA GLU A 34 -5.48 18.41 4.20
C GLU A 34 -6.18 18.58 5.57
N ALA A 35 -6.96 19.65 5.76
CA ALA A 35 -7.66 19.87 7.02
C ALA A 35 -8.75 18.79 7.24
N GLN A 36 -9.49 18.43 6.20
CA GLN A 36 -10.45 17.32 6.24
C GLN A 36 -9.74 15.99 6.55
N GLN A 37 -8.62 15.72 5.89
CA GLN A 37 -7.85 14.49 6.08
C GLN A 37 -7.32 14.35 7.52
N ARG A 38 -6.77 15.43 8.09
CA ARG A 38 -6.35 15.46 9.50
C ARG A 38 -7.52 15.21 10.44
N LYS A 39 -8.67 15.84 10.19
CA LYS A 39 -9.88 15.63 10.97
C LYS A 39 -10.32 14.16 10.99
N ILE A 40 -10.26 13.47 9.86
CA ILE A 40 -10.56 12.03 9.76
C ILE A 40 -9.68 11.21 10.70
N ILE A 41 -8.36 11.47 10.73
CA ILE A 41 -7.44 10.77 11.63
C ILE A 41 -7.75 11.09 13.09
N LEU A 42 -7.98 12.36 13.43
CA LEU A 42 -8.29 12.80 14.79
C LEU A 42 -9.56 12.12 15.31
N GLU A 43 -10.62 12.05 14.49
CA GLU A 43 -11.89 11.40 14.85
C GLU A 43 -11.72 9.89 14.95
N ALA A 44 -11.02 9.26 14.00
CA ALA A 44 -10.80 7.82 14.01
C ALA A 44 -10.04 7.33 15.24
N PHE A 45 -9.12 8.11 15.78
CA PHE A 45 -8.28 7.72 16.91
C PHE A 45 -8.62 8.41 18.23
N ALA A 46 -9.69 9.24 18.28
CA ALA A 46 -10.14 9.89 19.50
C ALA A 46 -10.41 8.88 20.62
N GLY A 47 -9.96 9.23 21.84
CA GLY A 47 -10.22 8.41 23.03
C GLY A 47 -9.44 7.09 23.11
N GLN A 48 -8.52 6.82 22.18
CA GLN A 48 -7.65 5.64 22.27
C GLN A 48 -6.60 5.83 23.38
N SER A 49 -6.22 4.73 24.01
CA SER A 49 -5.23 4.66 25.07
C SER A 49 -3.78 4.79 24.57
N TRP A 50 -2.80 4.45 25.39
CA TRP A 50 -1.36 4.59 25.15
C TRP A 50 -0.97 6.06 24.95
N ARG A 51 -0.06 6.38 24.08
CA ARG A 51 0.39 7.73 23.75
C ARG A 51 -0.43 8.41 22.64
N THR A 52 -1.62 7.87 22.34
CA THR A 52 -2.40 8.33 21.17
C THR A 52 -2.71 9.83 21.21
N ALA A 53 -3.08 10.36 22.37
CA ALA A 53 -3.38 11.80 22.49
C ALA A 53 -2.19 12.69 22.10
N GLU A 54 -0.98 12.37 22.59
CA GLU A 54 0.27 13.04 22.25
C GLU A 54 0.57 12.96 20.74
N LEU A 55 0.40 11.76 20.16
CA LEU A 55 0.66 11.55 18.74
C LEU A 55 -0.36 12.25 17.83
N LEU A 56 -1.60 12.43 18.29
CA LEU A 56 -2.62 13.20 17.58
C LEU A 56 -2.34 14.72 17.60
N GLU A 57 -1.65 15.24 18.62
CA GLU A 57 -1.17 16.62 18.60
C GLU A 57 -0.16 16.83 17.47
N GLU A 58 0.74 15.87 17.23
CA GLU A 58 1.67 15.91 16.11
C GLU A 58 0.95 15.88 14.75
N VAL A 59 -0.17 15.15 14.64
CA VAL A 59 -1.00 15.17 13.41
C VAL A 59 -1.49 16.58 13.10
N GLN A 60 -1.81 17.38 14.11
CA GLN A 60 -2.27 18.76 13.92
C GLN A 60 -1.13 19.74 13.57
N GLN A 61 0.06 19.52 14.13
CA GLN A 61 1.17 20.48 14.08
C GLN A 61 2.18 20.17 12.97
N SER A 62 2.27 18.92 12.50
CA SER A 62 3.25 18.50 11.51
C SER A 62 3.12 19.29 10.21
N LYS A 63 4.26 19.75 9.70
CA LYS A 63 4.35 20.40 8.37
C LYS A 63 4.44 19.40 7.23
N SER A 64 4.73 18.13 7.52
CA SER A 64 4.77 17.05 6.57
C SER A 64 3.62 16.09 6.89
N PHE A 65 2.63 16.04 6.02
CA PHE A 65 1.46 15.20 6.18
C PHE A 65 1.13 14.52 4.86
N TYR A 66 0.78 13.25 4.92
CA TYR A 66 0.33 12.45 3.80
C TYR A 66 -0.84 11.58 4.24
N PHE A 67 -1.88 11.55 3.43
CA PHE A 67 -3.07 10.75 3.69
C PHE A 67 -3.49 10.03 2.42
N ASP A 68 -3.73 8.73 2.50
CA ASP A 68 -4.22 7.94 1.39
C ASP A 68 -4.89 6.65 1.90
N LYS A 69 -5.56 5.95 1.01
CA LYS A 69 -6.15 4.63 1.27
C LYS A 69 -5.27 3.52 0.69
N PHE A 70 -5.22 2.38 1.36
CA PHE A 70 -4.64 1.17 0.79
C PHE A 70 -5.50 0.72 -0.39
N CYS A 71 -4.96 0.81 -1.58
CA CYS A 71 -5.65 0.40 -2.80
C CYS A 71 -4.73 -0.40 -3.72
N GLN A 72 -5.32 -1.11 -4.67
CA GLN A 72 -4.63 -1.86 -5.69
C GLN A 72 -5.17 -1.50 -7.07
N ILE A 73 -4.34 -1.62 -8.10
CA ILE A 73 -4.76 -1.51 -9.49
C ILE A 73 -4.86 -2.92 -10.07
N LYS A 74 -6.08 -3.36 -10.39
CA LYS A 74 -6.37 -4.65 -11.02
C LYS A 74 -6.99 -4.40 -12.40
N MET A 75 -6.17 -4.54 -13.43
CA MET A 75 -6.55 -4.30 -14.82
C MET A 75 -6.53 -5.60 -15.62
N PRO A 76 -7.47 -5.82 -16.55
CA PRO A 76 -7.46 -7.00 -17.44
C PRO A 76 -6.26 -7.01 -18.38
N SER A 77 -5.74 -5.85 -18.75
CA SER A 77 -4.53 -5.68 -19.56
C SER A 77 -3.80 -4.41 -19.19
N TRP A 78 -2.48 -4.46 -19.19
CA TRP A 78 -1.62 -3.28 -18.96
C TRP A 78 -1.19 -2.60 -20.26
N THR A 79 -1.71 -3.08 -21.40
CA THR A 79 -1.33 -2.57 -22.71
C THR A 79 -2.56 -2.30 -23.57
N LYS A 80 -2.45 -1.25 -24.41
CA LYS A 80 -3.48 -0.90 -25.40
C LYS A 80 -2.84 -0.19 -26.59
N GLY A 81 -2.98 -0.74 -27.78
CA GLY A 81 -2.34 -0.20 -28.98
C GLY A 81 -0.82 -0.15 -28.79
N ARG A 82 -0.22 1.01 -28.88
CA ARG A 82 1.23 1.24 -28.72
C ARG A 82 1.62 1.76 -27.32
N VAL A 83 0.74 1.64 -26.34
CA VAL A 83 0.97 2.09 -24.95
C VAL A 83 1.07 0.88 -24.04
N ALA A 84 2.07 0.86 -23.16
CA ALA A 84 2.22 -0.08 -22.07
C ALA A 84 2.33 0.68 -20.74
N LEU A 85 1.66 0.18 -19.71
CA LEU A 85 1.76 0.66 -18.34
C LEU A 85 2.75 -0.21 -17.57
N VAL A 86 3.56 0.39 -16.70
CA VAL A 86 4.55 -0.27 -15.87
C VAL A 86 4.44 0.23 -14.43
N GLY A 87 4.64 -0.65 -13.47
CA GLY A 87 4.59 -0.31 -12.04
C GLY A 87 3.17 0.06 -11.58
N ASP A 88 3.08 1.02 -10.68
CA ASP A 88 1.83 1.41 -10.03
C ASP A 88 0.74 1.83 -11.01
N ALA A 89 1.11 2.40 -12.16
CA ALA A 89 0.16 2.78 -13.20
C ALA A 89 -0.64 1.58 -13.77
N GLY A 90 -0.07 0.38 -13.77
CA GLY A 90 -0.69 -0.83 -14.33
C GLY A 90 -1.15 -1.82 -13.28
N TYR A 91 -0.39 -1.98 -12.20
CA TYR A 91 -0.55 -3.07 -11.24
C TYR A 91 -0.09 -2.71 -9.82
N CYS A 92 -0.39 -1.52 -9.34
CA CYS A 92 -0.12 -1.16 -7.94
C CYS A 92 -0.59 -2.27 -7.00
N ALA A 93 0.31 -2.75 -6.14
CA ALA A 93 0.02 -3.84 -5.22
C ALA A 93 -0.37 -3.37 -3.81
N SER A 94 -0.46 -2.07 -3.57
CA SER A 94 -0.60 -1.45 -2.25
C SER A 94 0.72 -1.35 -1.46
N PRO A 95 0.89 -0.34 -0.62
CA PRO A 95 2.01 -0.24 0.31
C PRO A 95 2.19 -1.47 1.21
N ALA A 96 1.10 -2.19 1.51
CA ALA A 96 1.12 -3.40 2.33
C ALA A 96 1.88 -4.58 1.70
N ALA A 97 2.17 -4.53 0.40
CA ALA A 97 3.05 -5.50 -0.25
C ALA A 97 4.53 -5.30 0.10
N GLY A 98 4.94 -4.05 0.42
CA GLY A 98 6.35 -3.69 0.62
C GLY A 98 7.23 -3.83 -0.63
N MET A 99 6.63 -4.03 -1.81
CA MET A 99 7.33 -4.41 -3.04
C MET A 99 7.13 -3.44 -4.21
N GLY A 100 6.56 -2.26 -4.01
CA GLY A 100 6.22 -1.34 -5.12
C GLY A 100 7.39 -1.01 -6.04
N ALA A 101 8.55 -0.64 -5.49
CA ALA A 101 9.75 -0.37 -6.27
C ALA A 101 10.25 -1.61 -7.02
N SER A 102 10.27 -2.78 -6.36
CA SER A 102 10.68 -4.05 -6.97
C SER A 102 9.77 -4.43 -8.13
N LEU A 103 8.45 -4.27 -7.99
CA LEU A 103 7.49 -4.54 -9.06
C LEU A 103 7.70 -3.61 -10.26
N SER A 104 8.00 -2.34 -10.02
CA SER A 104 8.27 -1.37 -11.08
C SER A 104 9.52 -1.73 -11.88
N VAL A 105 10.62 -2.09 -11.19
CA VAL A 105 11.88 -2.51 -11.83
C VAL A 105 11.70 -3.83 -12.57
N SER A 106 11.11 -4.84 -11.93
CA SER A 106 10.86 -6.14 -12.56
C SER A 106 9.94 -6.02 -13.78
N GLY A 107 8.91 -5.18 -13.69
CA GLY A 107 8.00 -4.93 -14.79
C GLY A 107 8.67 -4.23 -15.97
N ALA A 108 9.54 -3.26 -15.70
CA ALA A 108 10.33 -2.60 -16.76
C ALA A 108 11.27 -3.60 -17.43
N GLY A 109 11.94 -4.46 -16.65
CA GLY A 109 12.78 -5.54 -17.17
C GLY A 109 11.99 -6.52 -18.05
N ALA A 110 10.86 -7.02 -17.55
CA ALA A 110 10.01 -7.93 -18.30
C ALA A 110 9.52 -7.35 -19.64
N LEU A 111 9.17 -6.07 -19.66
CA LEU A 111 8.79 -5.39 -20.90
C LEU A 111 9.96 -5.24 -21.87
N ALA A 112 11.15 -4.89 -21.37
CA ALA A 112 12.36 -4.76 -22.18
C ALA A 112 12.77 -6.12 -22.78
N ASP A 113 12.77 -7.18 -21.98
CA ASP A 113 13.09 -8.55 -22.44
C ASP A 113 12.10 -9.03 -23.50
N ALA A 114 10.79 -8.76 -23.32
CA ALA A 114 9.77 -9.10 -24.30
C ALA A 114 9.99 -8.35 -25.63
N LEU A 115 10.32 -7.06 -25.59
CA LEU A 115 10.62 -6.25 -26.78
C LEU A 115 11.88 -6.75 -27.50
N LEU A 116 12.93 -7.12 -26.76
CA LEU A 116 14.14 -7.72 -27.33
C LEU A 116 13.85 -9.06 -27.98
N LYS A 117 13.15 -9.96 -27.30
CA LYS A 117 12.76 -11.29 -27.80
C LYS A 117 12.00 -11.20 -29.12
N HIS A 118 11.10 -10.24 -29.25
CA HIS A 118 10.27 -10.05 -30.43
C HIS A 118 10.81 -9.02 -31.40
N GLN A 119 12.09 -8.60 -31.26
CA GLN A 119 12.78 -7.68 -32.17
C GLN A 119 12.00 -6.37 -32.41
N GLY A 120 11.35 -5.86 -31.37
CA GLY A 120 10.57 -4.62 -31.43
C GLY A 120 9.12 -4.79 -31.93
N ASN A 121 8.67 -6.01 -32.23
CA ASN A 121 7.25 -6.27 -32.48
C ASN A 121 6.48 -6.08 -31.16
N PHE A 122 5.88 -4.91 -31.00
CA PHE A 122 5.23 -4.52 -29.74
C PHE A 122 3.97 -5.36 -29.46
N GLU A 123 3.25 -5.85 -30.46
CA GLU A 123 2.04 -6.65 -30.26
C GLU A 123 2.39 -7.98 -29.58
N LEU A 124 3.38 -8.70 -30.08
CA LEU A 124 3.87 -9.93 -29.48
C LEU A 124 4.56 -9.67 -28.13
N ALA A 125 5.35 -8.63 -28.03
CA ALA A 125 6.02 -8.26 -26.80
C ALA A 125 5.03 -7.90 -25.67
N PHE A 126 3.98 -7.14 -25.99
CA PHE A 126 2.95 -6.77 -25.02
C PHE A 126 2.11 -7.96 -24.57
N HIS A 127 1.86 -8.91 -25.46
CA HIS A 127 1.21 -10.15 -25.11
C HIS A 127 2.05 -10.94 -24.09
N ASP A 128 3.34 -11.17 -24.39
CA ASP A 128 4.27 -11.86 -23.51
C ASP A 128 4.41 -11.13 -22.15
N TYR A 129 4.57 -9.81 -22.18
CA TYR A 129 4.66 -8.99 -20.99
C TYR A 129 3.45 -9.18 -20.05
N ASN A 130 2.22 -9.10 -20.60
CA ASN A 130 1.02 -9.29 -19.81
C ASN A 130 0.91 -10.73 -19.27
N GLN A 131 1.20 -11.73 -20.09
CA GLN A 131 1.04 -13.13 -19.69
C GLN A 131 2.09 -13.60 -18.68
N ASN A 132 3.36 -13.26 -18.91
CA ASN A 132 4.44 -13.81 -18.11
C ASN A 132 4.60 -13.11 -16.76
N LEU A 133 4.30 -11.80 -16.67
CA LEU A 133 4.41 -11.06 -15.44
C LEU A 133 3.16 -11.18 -14.54
N ARG A 134 1.98 -11.43 -15.13
CA ARG A 134 0.70 -11.41 -14.40
C ARG A 134 0.64 -12.34 -13.19
N PRO A 135 1.07 -13.62 -13.26
CA PRO A 135 0.99 -14.50 -12.09
C PRO A 135 1.76 -13.96 -10.89
N PHE A 136 2.94 -13.39 -11.13
CA PHE A 136 3.75 -12.77 -10.06
C PHE A 136 3.07 -11.53 -9.45
N ILE A 137 2.48 -10.67 -10.28
CA ILE A 137 1.77 -9.49 -9.79
C ILE A 137 0.55 -9.89 -8.95
N GLU A 138 -0.24 -10.85 -9.42
CA GLU A 138 -1.43 -11.33 -8.72
C GLU A 138 -1.08 -11.98 -7.37
N GLU A 139 0.03 -12.73 -7.30
CA GLU A 139 0.54 -13.30 -6.06
C GLU A 139 0.92 -12.19 -5.06
N VAL A 140 1.67 -11.17 -5.49
CA VAL A 140 2.07 -10.05 -4.63
C VAL A 140 0.86 -9.24 -4.18
N GLN A 141 -0.14 -9.04 -5.04
CA GLN A 141 -1.39 -8.37 -4.66
C GLN A 141 -2.18 -9.18 -3.62
N ALA A 142 -2.24 -10.50 -3.74
CA ALA A 142 -2.87 -11.36 -2.75
C ALA A 142 -2.14 -11.34 -1.39
N ILE A 143 -0.81 -11.35 -1.41
CA ILE A 143 0.01 -11.19 -0.19
C ILE A 143 -0.28 -9.85 0.49
N ALA A 144 -0.40 -8.76 -0.27
CA ALA A 144 -0.71 -7.45 0.28
C ALA A 144 -2.08 -7.42 0.99
N GLU A 145 -3.11 -8.04 0.42
CA GLU A 145 -4.43 -8.16 1.05
C GLU A 145 -4.35 -8.93 2.37
N LEU A 146 -3.59 -10.04 2.39
CA LEU A 146 -3.36 -10.83 3.58
C LEU A 146 -2.62 -10.03 4.66
N ASN A 147 -1.58 -9.30 4.26
CA ASN A 147 -0.78 -8.46 5.16
C ASN A 147 -1.62 -7.37 5.83
N VAL A 148 -2.50 -6.68 5.10
CA VAL A 148 -3.41 -5.70 5.71
C VAL A 148 -4.25 -6.37 6.79
N ARG A 149 -4.88 -7.49 6.47
CA ARG A 149 -5.81 -8.17 7.36
C ARG A 149 -5.15 -8.79 8.59
N GLU A 150 -3.96 -9.37 8.44
CA GLU A 150 -3.33 -10.16 9.51
C GLU A 150 -2.23 -9.40 10.25
N ASN A 151 -1.50 -8.52 9.57
CA ASN A 151 -0.31 -7.90 10.12
C ASN A 151 -0.47 -6.41 10.40
N PHE A 152 -0.98 -5.63 9.46
CA PHE A 152 -1.06 -4.17 9.62
C PHE A 152 -2.22 -3.77 10.53
N ILE A 153 -3.45 -4.19 10.18
CA ILE A 153 -4.68 -3.74 10.86
C ILE A 153 -5.59 -4.94 11.17
N PRO A 154 -5.20 -5.83 12.10
CA PRO A 154 -6.02 -6.97 12.48
C PRO A 154 -7.38 -6.52 13.01
N ARG A 155 -8.45 -7.22 12.59
CA ARG A 155 -9.84 -6.87 12.92
C ARG A 155 -10.34 -7.43 14.27
N THR A 156 -9.55 -8.29 14.91
CA THR A 156 -9.97 -8.95 16.18
C THR A 156 -8.82 -8.99 17.17
N GLU A 157 -9.17 -9.04 18.45
CA GLU A 157 -8.19 -9.25 19.54
C GLU A 157 -7.42 -10.57 19.39
N GLU A 158 -8.07 -11.61 18.87
CA GLU A 158 -7.42 -12.90 18.61
C GLU A 158 -6.35 -12.77 17.51
N ALA A 159 -6.67 -12.08 16.41
CA ALA A 159 -5.72 -11.83 15.34
C ALA A 159 -4.53 -10.96 15.80
N ILE A 160 -4.76 -9.98 16.68
CA ILE A 160 -3.70 -9.19 17.30
C ILE A 160 -2.79 -10.09 18.16
N ARG A 161 -3.35 -10.97 18.99
CA ARG A 161 -2.57 -11.91 19.80
C ARG A 161 -1.75 -12.84 18.93
N LYS A 162 -2.35 -13.43 17.89
CA LYS A 162 -1.66 -14.30 16.94
C LYS A 162 -0.48 -13.58 16.28
N ARG A 163 -0.69 -12.37 15.76
CA ARG A 163 0.37 -11.54 15.17
C ARG A 163 1.52 -11.32 16.17
N ASN A 164 1.20 -10.93 17.40
CA ASN A 164 2.19 -10.62 18.43
C ASN A 164 3.01 -11.83 18.87
N THR A 165 2.49 -13.05 18.73
CA THR A 165 3.24 -14.29 19.01
C THR A 165 4.15 -14.70 17.85
N GLN A 166 3.93 -14.20 16.65
CA GLN A 166 4.73 -14.49 15.46
C GLN A 166 5.89 -13.50 15.25
N THR A 167 5.81 -12.33 15.85
CA THR A 167 6.91 -11.36 15.89
C THR A 167 7.85 -11.75 17.01
N GLU A 168 9.00 -12.36 16.69
CA GLU A 168 10.08 -12.51 17.66
C GLU A 168 10.52 -11.11 18.13
N PRO A 169 10.79 -10.91 19.44
CA PRO A 169 11.35 -9.65 19.90
C PRO A 169 12.74 -9.46 19.28
N TRP A 170 12.95 -8.32 18.66
CA TRP A 170 14.25 -7.86 18.14
C TRP A 170 15.21 -7.58 19.28
#